data_e322a6cc87883cc870ab49364ed688f0
#
_entry.id   e322a6cc87883cc870ab49364ed688f0
#
_cell.length_a   1.000
_cell.length_b   1.000
_cell.length_c   1.000
_cell.angle_alpha   90.00
_cell.angle_beta   90.00
_cell.angle_gamma   90.00
#
_symmetry.space_group_name_H-M   'P 1'
#
loop_
_entity.id
_entity.type
_entity.pdbx_description
1 polymer ?
#
loop_
_entity_poly.entity_id
_entity_poly.type
_entity_poly.pdbx_seq_one_letter_code
_entity_poly.pdbx_strand_id
1 'polypeptide(L)'
;MINDQVHNHRKDISNYFFRASPKDFGKIPGQPFAYWASHGFISSFENQPRLADISKPMIGMRTGDNERFLRFWQEISKKKFNFSAIDSTAAKSSGAKWFPYNKGGEFRRWYGNNYLVVNWQNNGLEIKEETLRRYPQLSWDNLGWKISNEKFFFRPS
;
A
#
# COMPACT_ATOMS: atom_id res chain seq x y z
N MET A 1 12.46 40.27 -57.96
CA MET A 1 11.23 40.21 -57.13
C MET A 1 11.34 38.96 -56.28
N ILE A 2 11.78 39.13 -55.05
CA ILE A 2 11.94 38.05 -54.07
C ILE A 2 10.66 38.11 -53.23
N ASN A 3 9.88 37.05 -53.32
CA ASN A 3 8.60 36.94 -52.60
C ASN A 3 8.87 36.36 -51.22
N ASP A 4 9.06 37.22 -50.24
CA ASP A 4 9.18 36.81 -48.84
C ASP A 4 7.79 36.42 -48.30
N GLN A 5 7.47 35.16 -48.44
CA GLN A 5 6.37 34.53 -47.70
C GLN A 5 6.85 34.26 -46.22
N VAL A 6 6.73 35.29 -45.41
CA VAL A 6 6.87 35.10 -43.95
C VAL A 6 5.68 34.30 -43.47
N HIS A 7 5.84 33.00 -43.34
CA HIS A 7 4.86 32.13 -42.68
C HIS A 7 4.86 32.46 -41.17
N ASN A 8 3.94 33.34 -40.83
CA ASN A 8 3.66 33.67 -39.44
C ASN A 8 2.92 32.50 -38.77
N HIS A 9 3.66 31.47 -38.33
CA HIS A 9 3.14 30.42 -37.48
C HIS A 9 2.86 31.01 -36.09
N ARG A 10 1.75 31.72 -35.98
CA ARG A 10 1.16 31.99 -34.63
C ARG A 10 0.81 30.63 -34.04
N LYS A 11 1.64 30.13 -33.14
CA LYS A 11 1.29 28.98 -32.33
C LYS A 11 -0.06 29.30 -31.65
N ASP A 12 -1.06 28.46 -31.92
CA ASP A 12 -2.34 28.54 -31.20
C ASP A 12 -2.06 28.29 -29.76
N ILE A 13 -2.10 29.32 -28.94
CA ILE A 13 -1.86 29.27 -27.50
C ILE A 13 -3.15 29.06 -26.71
N SER A 14 -4.29 28.91 -27.37
CA SER A 14 -5.61 28.74 -26.72
C SER A 14 -5.62 27.53 -25.77
N ASN A 15 -4.89 26.47 -26.13
CA ASN A 15 -4.76 25.25 -25.32
C ASN A 15 -3.99 25.45 -23.99
N TYR A 16 -3.32 26.59 -23.82
CA TYR A 16 -2.59 26.91 -22.58
C TYR A 16 -3.39 27.85 -21.66
N PHE A 17 -4.59 28.28 -22.10
CA PHE A 17 -5.47 29.11 -21.29
C PHE A 17 -6.60 28.27 -20.70
N PHE A 18 -6.63 28.21 -19.38
CA PHE A 18 -7.67 27.52 -18.64
C PHE A 18 -8.62 28.55 -18.00
N ARG A 19 -9.91 28.26 -18.07
CA ARG A 19 -10.94 29.04 -17.35
C ARG A 19 -11.49 28.15 -16.26
N ALA A 20 -11.17 28.46 -15.01
CA ALA A 20 -11.61 27.72 -13.84
C ALA A 20 -12.28 28.69 -12.84
N SER A 21 -13.32 28.21 -12.18
CA SER A 21 -13.94 28.94 -11.08
C SER A 21 -13.18 28.68 -9.78
N PRO A 22 -12.89 29.69 -8.96
CA PRO A 22 -12.32 29.49 -7.63
C PRO A 22 -13.15 28.53 -6.75
N LYS A 23 -14.46 28.47 -6.96
CA LYS A 23 -15.39 27.56 -6.26
C LYS A 23 -15.09 26.09 -6.55
N ASP A 24 -14.55 25.78 -7.73
CA ASP A 24 -14.26 24.41 -8.12
C ASP A 24 -13.02 23.85 -7.38
N PHE A 25 -12.11 24.71 -6.97
CA PHE A 25 -10.94 24.28 -6.17
C PHE A 25 -11.34 23.79 -4.77
N GLY A 26 -12.43 24.34 -4.21
CA GLY A 26 -12.97 23.89 -2.93
C GLY A 26 -13.58 22.49 -2.94
N LYS A 27 -13.88 21.94 -4.11
CA LYS A 27 -14.50 20.61 -4.27
C LYS A 27 -13.49 19.47 -4.12
N ILE A 28 -12.20 19.75 -4.35
CA ILE A 28 -11.12 18.78 -4.23
C ILE A 28 -10.52 18.87 -2.81
N PRO A 29 -10.36 17.76 -2.08
CA PRO A 29 -9.71 17.76 -0.77
C PRO A 29 -8.31 18.39 -0.82
N GLY A 30 -8.01 19.28 0.13
CA GLY A 30 -6.77 20.06 0.14
C GLY A 30 -6.79 21.32 -0.74
N GLN A 31 -7.87 21.57 -1.46
CA GLN A 31 -8.12 22.77 -2.27
C GLN A 31 -6.95 23.15 -3.22
N PRO A 32 -6.41 22.21 -4.01
CA PRO A 32 -5.35 22.52 -4.94
C PRO A 32 -5.85 23.41 -6.06
N PHE A 33 -5.00 24.30 -6.58
CA PHE A 33 -5.32 25.13 -7.75
C PHE A 33 -5.29 24.29 -9.04
N ALA A 34 -6.23 23.35 -9.14
CA ALA A 34 -6.32 22.38 -10.23
C ALA A 34 -7.06 22.95 -11.46
N TYR A 35 -6.59 24.08 -12.00
CA TYR A 35 -7.23 24.79 -13.12
C TYR A 35 -7.28 23.97 -14.42
N TRP A 36 -6.44 22.94 -14.56
CA TRP A 36 -6.39 22.01 -15.70
C TRP A 36 -7.36 20.85 -15.58
N ALA A 37 -7.97 20.64 -14.39
CA ALA A 37 -8.84 19.51 -14.16
C ALA A 37 -10.16 19.65 -14.91
N SER A 38 -10.59 18.57 -15.56
CA SER A 38 -11.89 18.55 -16.23
C SER A 38 -13.05 18.61 -15.23
N HIS A 39 -14.20 19.11 -15.66
CA HIS A 39 -15.40 19.13 -14.84
C HIS A 39 -15.79 17.72 -14.35
N GLY A 40 -15.67 16.69 -15.21
CA GLY A 40 -15.92 15.29 -14.82
C GLY A 40 -14.98 14.81 -13.73
N PHE A 41 -13.69 15.19 -13.77
CA PHE A 41 -12.74 14.88 -12.71
C PHE A 41 -13.10 15.55 -11.39
N ILE A 42 -13.43 16.84 -11.42
CA ILE A 42 -13.84 17.60 -10.22
C ILE A 42 -15.11 17.02 -9.61
N SER A 43 -16.13 16.72 -10.44
CA SER A 43 -17.40 16.16 -9.99
C SER A 43 -17.29 14.77 -9.37
N SER A 44 -16.23 14.00 -9.71
CA SER A 44 -16.01 12.70 -9.09
C SER A 44 -15.73 12.81 -7.58
N PHE A 45 -15.13 13.91 -7.13
CA PHE A 45 -14.91 14.16 -5.69
C PHE A 45 -16.20 14.50 -4.93
N GLU A 46 -17.23 14.99 -5.63
CA GLU A 46 -18.52 15.30 -5.03
C GLU A 46 -19.47 14.11 -5.03
N ASN A 47 -19.43 13.28 -6.09
CA ASN A 47 -20.47 12.30 -6.36
C ASN A 47 -20.04 10.84 -6.11
N GLN A 48 -18.74 10.60 -5.90
CA GLN A 48 -18.26 9.23 -5.64
C GLN A 48 -17.95 9.02 -4.16
N PRO A 49 -18.12 7.78 -3.64
CA PRO A 49 -17.74 7.46 -2.29
C PRO A 49 -16.23 7.64 -2.10
N ARG A 50 -15.82 8.11 -0.95
CA ARG A 50 -14.41 8.25 -0.62
C ARG A 50 -13.80 6.88 -0.45
N LEU A 51 -12.53 6.72 -0.82
CA LEU A 51 -11.81 5.47 -0.55
C LEU A 51 -11.86 5.08 0.93
N ALA A 52 -11.83 6.06 1.83
CA ALA A 52 -11.93 5.82 3.28
C ALA A 52 -13.28 5.23 3.73
N ASP A 53 -14.34 5.42 2.94
CA ASP A 53 -15.67 4.88 3.24
C ASP A 53 -15.79 3.41 2.81
N ILE A 54 -14.97 2.99 1.83
CA ILE A 54 -14.99 1.66 1.23
C ILE A 54 -13.85 0.79 1.78
N SER A 55 -12.70 1.39 2.03
CA SER A 55 -11.46 0.69 2.40
C SER A 55 -10.77 1.40 3.55
N LYS A 56 -10.20 0.63 4.44
CA LYS A 56 -9.39 1.14 5.55
C LYS A 56 -7.94 0.72 5.36
N PRO A 57 -7.08 1.62 4.86
CA PRO A 57 -5.66 1.31 4.72
C PRO A 57 -5.04 1.05 6.10
N MET A 58 -4.34 -0.06 6.23
CA MET A 58 -3.75 -0.50 7.48
C MET A 58 -2.26 -0.76 7.30
N ILE A 59 -1.47 -0.30 8.26
CA ILE A 59 -0.10 -0.76 8.41
C ILE A 59 -0.15 -2.09 9.15
N GLY A 60 0.49 -3.10 8.60
CA GLY A 60 0.60 -4.41 9.21
C GLY A 60 1.89 -4.57 10.02
N MET A 61 2.65 -5.61 9.69
CA MET A 61 3.86 -6.00 10.39
C MET A 61 5.13 -5.51 9.67
N ARG A 62 6.12 -5.11 10.45
CA ARG A 62 7.50 -4.92 10.02
C ARG A 62 8.39 -5.91 10.79
N THR A 63 9.07 -6.78 10.09
CA THR A 63 9.90 -7.83 10.71
C THR A 63 11.07 -7.30 11.53
N GLY A 64 11.55 -6.10 11.20
CA GLY A 64 12.76 -5.54 11.80
C GLY A 64 14.07 -6.22 11.38
N ASP A 65 14.00 -7.48 10.95
CA ASP A 65 15.12 -8.28 10.47
C ASP A 65 14.62 -9.25 9.39
N ASN A 66 14.74 -8.81 8.14
CA ASN A 66 14.24 -9.60 7.02
C ASN A 66 15.06 -10.88 6.80
N GLU A 67 16.36 -10.83 7.01
CA GLU A 67 17.24 -11.99 6.80
C GLU A 67 16.91 -13.11 7.78
N ARG A 68 16.54 -12.75 8.99
CA ARG A 68 16.16 -13.71 10.01
C ARG A 68 14.74 -14.24 9.83
N PHE A 69 13.77 -13.38 9.50
CA PHE A 69 12.35 -13.70 9.57
C PHE A 69 11.66 -13.93 8.24
N LEU A 70 12.31 -13.62 7.10
CA LEU A 70 11.75 -13.87 5.79
C LEU A 70 12.54 -14.93 5.04
N ARG A 71 11.85 -15.69 4.18
CA ARG A 71 12.42 -16.61 3.20
C ARG A 71 11.65 -16.54 1.90
N PHE A 72 12.26 -16.98 0.82
CA PHE A 72 11.48 -17.32 -0.36
C PHE A 72 10.71 -18.63 -0.10
N TRP A 73 9.49 -18.71 -0.60
CA TRP A 73 8.67 -19.89 -0.35
C TRP A 73 9.28 -21.20 -0.90
N GLN A 74 10.15 -21.09 -1.91
CA GLN A 74 10.88 -22.23 -2.49
C GLN A 74 11.95 -22.79 -1.55
N GLU A 75 12.45 -21.98 -0.62
CA GLU A 75 13.55 -22.37 0.29
C GLU A 75 13.05 -23.15 1.52
N ILE A 76 11.74 -23.20 1.73
CA ILE A 76 11.17 -23.80 2.93
C ILE A 76 10.52 -25.14 2.68
N SER A 77 10.49 -25.99 3.71
CA SER A 77 9.77 -27.26 3.65
C SER A 77 8.24 -27.03 3.62
N LYS A 78 7.57 -27.66 2.66
CA LYS A 78 6.11 -27.64 2.54
C LYS A 78 5.40 -28.09 3.82
N LYS A 79 6.00 -28.98 4.60
CA LYS A 79 5.45 -29.47 5.89
C LYS A 79 5.35 -28.38 6.96
N LYS A 80 6.13 -27.30 6.83
CA LYS A 80 6.17 -26.19 7.79
C LYS A 80 5.50 -24.92 7.26
N PHE A 81 4.79 -25.03 6.15
CA PHE A 81 4.16 -23.90 5.47
C PHE A 81 2.64 -24.02 5.47
N ASN A 82 1.94 -22.92 5.72
CA ASN A 82 0.49 -22.85 5.63
C ASN A 82 0.06 -21.66 4.76
N PHE A 83 -0.57 -21.95 3.61
CA PHE A 83 -1.11 -20.97 2.68
C PHE A 83 -2.56 -20.58 2.98
N SER A 84 -3.27 -21.40 3.77
CA SER A 84 -4.72 -21.33 3.89
C SER A 84 -5.21 -20.85 5.24
N ALA A 85 -4.30 -20.38 6.12
CA ALA A 85 -4.73 -19.78 7.38
C ALA A 85 -5.55 -18.51 7.11
N ILE A 86 -6.75 -18.44 7.68
CA ILE A 86 -7.69 -17.33 7.49
C ILE A 86 -7.69 -16.35 8.66
N ASP A 87 -7.09 -16.73 9.77
CA ASP A 87 -6.95 -15.92 10.97
C ASP A 87 -5.79 -16.41 11.86
N SER A 88 -5.50 -15.68 12.90
CA SER A 88 -4.42 -15.99 13.86
C SER A 88 -4.67 -17.29 14.63
N THR A 89 -5.92 -17.67 14.85
CA THR A 89 -6.27 -18.91 15.56
C THR A 89 -5.97 -20.13 14.69
N ALA A 90 -6.40 -20.10 13.43
CA ALA A 90 -6.11 -21.13 12.46
C ALA A 90 -4.60 -21.24 12.19
N ALA A 91 -3.91 -20.11 12.12
CA ALA A 91 -2.45 -20.09 11.97
C ALA A 91 -1.75 -20.76 13.14
N LYS A 92 -2.13 -20.43 14.38
CA LYS A 92 -1.55 -21.01 15.61
C LYS A 92 -1.82 -22.50 15.71
N SER A 93 -3.07 -22.94 15.47
CA SER A 93 -3.45 -24.35 15.57
C SER A 93 -2.82 -25.22 14.48
N SER A 94 -2.43 -24.66 13.36
CA SER A 94 -1.77 -25.40 12.28
C SER A 94 -0.36 -25.90 12.65
N GLY A 95 0.29 -25.33 13.66
CA GLY A 95 1.67 -25.62 14.02
C GLY A 95 2.69 -25.23 12.96
N ALA A 96 2.27 -24.61 11.86
CA ALA A 96 3.16 -24.17 10.79
C ALA A 96 4.09 -23.04 11.27
N LYS A 97 5.25 -22.97 10.67
CA LYS A 97 6.23 -21.93 10.94
C LYS A 97 6.10 -20.78 9.96
N TRP A 98 5.82 -21.05 8.70
CA TRP A 98 5.91 -20.12 7.59
C TRP A 98 4.54 -19.81 7.00
N PHE A 99 4.30 -18.55 6.76
CA PHE A 99 3.04 -18.02 6.22
C PHE A 99 3.32 -17.03 5.10
N PRO A 100 2.42 -16.88 4.11
CA PRO A 100 2.58 -15.89 3.05
C PRO A 100 2.78 -14.48 3.62
N TYR A 101 3.67 -13.72 2.98
CA TYR A 101 3.96 -12.36 3.40
C TYR A 101 4.01 -11.42 2.20
N ASN A 102 3.06 -10.52 2.16
CA ASN A 102 3.02 -9.48 1.14
C ASN A 102 3.99 -8.37 1.51
N LYS A 103 5.06 -8.27 0.73
CA LYS A 103 6.03 -7.19 0.86
C LYS A 103 6.04 -6.40 -0.45
N GLY A 104 6.01 -5.07 -0.33
CA GLY A 104 6.21 -4.20 -1.47
C GLY A 104 7.52 -4.55 -2.19
N GLY A 105 7.52 -4.44 -3.49
CA GLY A 105 8.64 -4.74 -4.35
C GLY A 105 8.58 -3.88 -5.60
N GLU A 106 9.25 -4.31 -6.67
CA GLU A 106 9.22 -3.64 -7.95
C GLU A 106 7.82 -3.62 -8.55
N PHE A 107 7.59 -2.68 -9.45
CA PHE A 107 6.31 -2.51 -10.12
C PHE A 107 5.88 -3.80 -10.82
N ARG A 108 4.67 -4.26 -10.49
CA ARG A 108 3.95 -5.34 -11.16
C ARG A 108 2.60 -4.81 -11.60
N ARG A 109 2.25 -5.01 -12.87
CA ARG A 109 1.06 -4.36 -13.45
C ARG A 109 -0.25 -4.80 -12.81
N TRP A 110 -0.40 -6.08 -12.56
CA TRP A 110 -1.67 -6.64 -12.07
C TRP A 110 -1.50 -7.55 -10.87
N TYR A 111 -0.43 -8.34 -10.86
CA TYR A 111 -0.21 -9.36 -9.85
C TYR A 111 1.28 -9.64 -9.68
N GLY A 112 1.75 -9.82 -8.46
CA GLY A 112 3.14 -10.17 -8.20
C GLY A 112 3.60 -9.94 -6.77
N ASN A 113 4.91 -10.07 -6.57
CA ASN A 113 5.60 -9.90 -5.28
C ASN A 113 5.17 -10.89 -4.19
N ASN A 114 4.57 -12.06 -4.56
CA ASN A 114 4.04 -13.07 -3.63
C ASN A 114 5.02 -14.22 -3.42
N TYR A 115 6.31 -13.95 -3.34
CA TYR A 115 7.34 -14.98 -3.21
C TYR A 115 7.96 -15.07 -1.81
N LEU A 116 7.55 -14.21 -0.90
CA LEU A 116 8.06 -14.22 0.46
C LEU A 116 7.10 -14.88 1.43
N VAL A 117 7.70 -15.54 2.40
CA VAL A 117 7.03 -16.09 3.58
C VAL A 117 7.68 -15.56 4.83
N VAL A 118 6.90 -15.42 5.89
CA VAL A 118 7.35 -14.93 7.19
C VAL A 118 7.26 -16.04 8.24
N ASN A 119 8.24 -16.06 9.13
CA ASN A 119 8.18 -16.88 10.33
C ASN A 119 7.16 -16.27 11.31
N TRP A 120 5.95 -16.81 11.32
CA TRP A 120 4.86 -16.42 12.23
C TRP A 120 4.48 -17.55 13.19
N GLN A 121 5.40 -18.46 13.46
CA GLN A 121 5.19 -19.55 14.40
C GLN A 121 4.78 -19.01 15.79
N ASN A 122 3.86 -19.72 16.43
CA ASN A 122 3.36 -19.33 17.76
C ASN A 122 2.86 -17.88 17.83
N ASN A 123 2.13 -17.46 16.80
CA ASN A 123 1.62 -16.08 16.68
C ASN A 123 2.75 -15.03 16.65
N GLY A 124 3.82 -15.32 15.93
CA GLY A 124 4.93 -14.40 15.70
C GLY A 124 5.82 -14.18 16.93
N LEU A 125 5.88 -15.15 17.83
CA LEU A 125 6.61 -15.03 19.10
C LEU A 125 8.04 -14.51 18.91
N GLU A 126 8.83 -15.13 18.03
CA GLU A 126 10.22 -14.73 17.80
C GLU A 126 10.36 -13.28 17.31
N ILE A 127 9.45 -12.83 16.42
CA ILE A 127 9.46 -11.46 15.92
C ILE A 127 9.10 -10.46 17.01
N LYS A 128 8.12 -10.83 17.85
CA LYS A 128 7.67 -9.99 18.96
C LYS A 128 8.76 -9.84 20.03
N GLU A 129 9.39 -10.93 20.41
CA GLU A 129 10.53 -10.93 21.34
C GLU A 129 11.69 -10.06 20.81
N GLU A 130 12.07 -10.24 19.55
CA GLU A 130 13.11 -9.44 18.92
C GLU A 130 12.73 -7.95 18.86
N THR A 131 11.45 -7.66 18.61
CA THR A 131 10.94 -6.28 18.61
C THR A 131 11.07 -5.66 20.00
N LEU A 132 10.67 -6.36 21.05
CA LEU A 132 10.80 -5.87 22.43
C LEU A 132 12.26 -5.73 22.87
N ARG A 133 13.12 -6.64 22.43
CA ARG A 133 14.56 -6.55 22.69
C ARG A 133 15.19 -5.29 22.08
N ARG A 134 14.79 -4.95 20.85
CA ARG A 134 15.31 -3.75 20.12
C ARG A 134 14.67 -2.46 20.57
N TYR A 135 13.44 -2.51 21.10
CA TYR A 135 12.64 -1.35 21.48
C TYR A 135 12.09 -1.51 22.89
N PRO A 136 12.94 -1.32 23.92
CA PRO A 136 12.56 -1.54 25.33
C PRO A 136 11.38 -0.68 25.82
N GLN A 137 11.05 0.39 25.11
CA GLN A 137 9.88 1.24 25.41
C GLN A 137 8.54 0.63 24.98
N LEU A 138 8.54 -0.49 24.23
CA LEU A 138 7.35 -1.22 23.83
C LEU A 138 7.02 -2.32 24.85
N SER A 139 5.81 -2.83 24.79
CA SER A 139 5.33 -3.95 25.63
C SER A 139 4.61 -5.00 24.79
N TRP A 140 4.32 -6.16 25.39
CA TRP A 140 3.53 -7.21 24.73
C TRP A 140 2.14 -6.74 24.29
N ASP A 141 1.53 -5.84 25.04
CA ASP A 141 0.21 -5.29 24.73
C ASP A 141 0.28 -4.14 23.70
N ASN A 142 1.47 -3.56 23.53
CA ASN A 142 1.67 -2.45 22.60
C ASN A 142 3.02 -2.54 21.90
N LEU A 143 3.03 -3.21 20.76
CA LEU A 143 4.19 -3.34 19.88
C LEU A 143 4.34 -2.13 18.92
N GLY A 144 3.52 -1.10 19.12
CA GLY A 144 3.54 0.14 18.38
C GLY A 144 3.31 -0.07 16.88
N TRP A 145 4.02 0.72 16.09
CA TRP A 145 3.95 0.64 14.63
C TRP A 145 4.77 -0.50 14.03
N LYS A 146 5.48 -1.28 14.86
CA LYS A 146 6.28 -2.42 14.39
C LYS A 146 5.42 -3.61 14.05
N ILE A 147 4.48 -3.94 14.94
CA ILE A 147 3.49 -5.00 14.72
C ILE A 147 2.16 -4.41 15.13
N SER A 148 1.34 -4.09 14.17
CA SER A 148 0.04 -3.47 14.40
C SER A 148 -1.04 -4.14 13.58
N ASN A 149 -2.29 -3.94 14.00
CA ASN A 149 -3.44 -4.44 13.27
C ASN A 149 -3.47 -5.97 13.06
N GLU A 150 -2.91 -6.76 13.99
CA GLU A 150 -2.83 -8.23 13.90
C GLU A 150 -4.17 -8.91 13.60
N LYS A 151 -5.28 -8.30 14.03
CA LYS A 151 -6.63 -8.81 13.74
C LYS A 151 -7.00 -8.84 12.25
N PHE A 152 -6.22 -8.17 11.40
CA PHE A 152 -6.40 -8.19 9.95
C PHE A 152 -5.38 -9.07 9.23
N PHE A 153 -4.44 -9.68 9.95
CA PHE A 153 -3.52 -10.64 9.35
C PHE A 153 -4.31 -11.86 8.85
N PHE A 154 -3.78 -12.48 7.80
CA PHE A 154 -4.40 -13.62 7.10
C PHE A 154 -5.72 -13.31 6.37
N ARG A 155 -6.10 -12.05 6.25
CA ARG A 155 -7.25 -11.66 5.45
C ARG A 155 -6.81 -11.30 4.03
N PRO A 156 -7.68 -11.53 3.02
CA PRO A 156 -7.44 -11.00 1.68
C PRO A 156 -7.30 -9.49 1.73
N SER A 157 -6.33 -8.96 0.98
CA SER A 157 -6.06 -7.52 0.83
C SER A 157 -6.42 -7.06 -0.58
#